data_466614b23901fc9d9b4c7aefb66d1cf6
#
_entry.id   466614b23901fc9d9b4c7aefb66d1cf6
#
_cell.length_a   1.000
_cell.length_b   1.000
_cell.length_c   1.000
_cell.angle_alpha   90.00
_cell.angle_beta   90.00
_cell.angle_gamma   90.00
#
_symmetry.space_group_name_H-M   'P 1'
#
loop_
_entity.id
_entity.type
_entity.pdbx_description
1 polymer ?
#
loop_
_entity_poly.entity_id
_entity_poly.type
_entity_poly.pdbx_seq_one_letter_code
_entity_poly.pdbx_strand_id
1 'polypeptide(L)'
;MSKVDDLKKRYPAVSSASFTKFIEADTTPTKKYLDFMLKTWEDRKTLGPYRTTGSIIKDVIKFNELIPYIENKDIYSKEYGDYQKLIDVIEIAESIKEEKSFIKEDHVNVFIETEEFILLQPKTHKGSIKYGANTKWCTTAKNNESIFRNYTRDGLLGYLIDKTETKTENYRKVALYLEFAQGGVNESIKLYDVKDKYAHESHLIASGWEIEMLFQIFTTFKYHFIKTRETKLSKDFVNTFINTINKLDFNKFESHLNRLEEGQDLSYIKEAKSKVESFIESLNKTKYGVRKT
;
A
#
# COMPACT_ATOMS: atom_id res chain seq x y z
N MET A 1 -0.15 -54.50 -2.77
CA MET A 1 -0.03 -53.67 -1.56
C MET A 1 -0.22 -52.23 -1.99
N SER A 2 -1.02 -51.44 -1.30
CA SER A 2 -1.21 -50.07 -1.70
C SER A 2 0.00 -49.20 -1.33
N LYS A 3 0.22 -48.05 -2.05
CA LYS A 3 1.27 -47.10 -1.69
C LYS A 3 1.17 -46.65 -0.22
N VAL A 4 -0.05 -46.52 0.27
CA VAL A 4 -0.33 -46.13 1.65
C VAL A 4 0.16 -47.19 2.66
N ASP A 5 -0.05 -48.47 2.35
CA ASP A 5 0.42 -49.58 3.21
C ASP A 5 1.94 -49.65 3.28
N ASP A 6 2.62 -49.39 2.17
CA ASP A 6 4.08 -49.32 2.11
C ASP A 6 4.64 -48.18 2.93
N LEU A 7 4.02 -46.99 2.82
CA LEU A 7 4.41 -45.82 3.59
C LEU A 7 4.17 -45.99 5.08
N LYS A 8 3.08 -46.67 5.49
CA LYS A 8 2.81 -46.96 6.88
C LYS A 8 3.88 -47.89 7.50
N LYS A 9 4.41 -48.82 6.71
CA LYS A 9 5.54 -49.69 7.15
C LYS A 9 6.86 -48.93 7.20
N ARG A 10 7.08 -47.98 6.28
CA ARG A 10 8.30 -47.20 6.20
C ARG A 10 8.42 -46.17 7.34
N TYR A 11 7.31 -45.62 7.82
CA TYR A 11 7.25 -44.58 8.85
C TYR A 11 6.52 -45.04 10.12
N PRO A 12 7.04 -46.08 10.84
CA PRO A 12 6.37 -46.65 11.99
C PRO A 12 6.28 -45.71 13.19
N ALA A 13 7.15 -44.69 13.26
CA ALA A 13 7.14 -43.71 14.34
C ALA A 13 6.00 -42.68 14.23
N VAL A 14 5.34 -42.57 13.04
CA VAL A 14 4.21 -41.68 12.85
C VAL A 14 2.96 -42.26 13.50
N SER A 15 2.36 -41.54 14.44
CA SER A 15 1.12 -41.99 15.08
C SER A 15 0.00 -42.20 14.06
N SER A 16 -0.86 -43.20 14.29
CA SER A 16 -2.00 -43.48 13.41
C SER A 16 -2.87 -42.23 13.17
N ALA A 17 -3.07 -41.40 14.21
CA ALA A 17 -3.82 -40.15 14.07
C ALA A 17 -3.15 -39.10 13.14
N SER A 18 -1.82 -38.94 13.23
CA SER A 18 -1.09 -38.06 12.34
C SER A 18 -1.06 -38.61 10.91
N PHE A 19 -0.89 -39.91 10.77
CA PHE A 19 -0.87 -40.59 9.47
C PHE A 19 -2.21 -40.38 8.74
N THR A 20 -3.33 -40.60 9.42
CA THR A 20 -4.67 -40.36 8.86
C THR A 20 -4.84 -38.92 8.40
N LYS A 21 -4.42 -37.93 9.22
CA LYS A 21 -4.48 -36.51 8.85
C LYS A 21 -3.67 -36.19 7.58
N PHE A 22 -2.51 -36.78 7.39
CA PHE A 22 -1.71 -36.62 6.18
C PHE A 22 -2.36 -37.25 4.94
N ILE A 23 -3.00 -38.41 5.07
CA ILE A 23 -3.76 -39.03 3.97
C ILE A 23 -4.93 -38.14 3.54
N GLU A 24 -5.70 -37.63 4.51
CA GLU A 24 -6.84 -36.75 4.25
C GLU A 24 -6.42 -35.42 3.60
N ALA A 25 -5.30 -34.87 4.05
CA ALA A 25 -4.79 -33.59 3.54
C ALA A 25 -4.22 -33.68 2.12
N ASP A 26 -3.63 -34.81 1.74
CA ASP A 26 -3.18 -35.02 0.36
C ASP A 26 -4.34 -35.44 -0.53
N THR A 27 -4.98 -34.46 -1.16
CA THR A 27 -6.12 -34.67 -2.06
C THR A 27 -5.72 -35.19 -3.44
N THR A 28 -4.41 -35.33 -3.73
CA THR A 28 -3.97 -35.85 -5.04
C THR A 28 -4.35 -37.32 -5.23
N PRO A 29 -4.76 -37.75 -6.43
CA PRO A 29 -5.18 -39.15 -6.67
C PRO A 29 -4.11 -40.17 -6.33
N THR A 30 -2.84 -39.81 -6.53
CA THR A 30 -1.67 -40.72 -6.29
C THR A 30 -1.06 -40.51 -4.92
N LYS A 31 -1.67 -39.70 -4.05
CA LYS A 31 -1.04 -39.30 -2.77
C LYS A 31 0.40 -38.83 -2.98
N LYS A 32 0.53 -37.83 -3.88
CA LYS A 32 1.84 -37.35 -4.36
C LYS A 32 2.69 -36.80 -3.21
N TYR A 33 2.11 -36.11 -2.26
CA TYR A 33 2.80 -35.38 -1.19
C TYR A 33 2.91 -36.17 0.12
N LEU A 34 2.24 -37.31 0.21
CA LEU A 34 2.15 -38.08 1.47
C LEU A 34 3.53 -38.51 2.00
N ASP A 35 4.41 -39.03 1.14
CA ASP A 35 5.76 -39.45 1.54
C ASP A 35 6.59 -38.27 2.05
N PHE A 36 6.51 -37.14 1.40
CA PHE A 36 7.19 -35.92 1.83
C PHE A 36 6.71 -35.46 3.22
N MET A 37 5.40 -35.44 3.47
CA MET A 37 4.84 -35.03 4.75
C MET A 37 5.26 -35.97 5.88
N LEU A 38 5.27 -37.28 5.60
CA LEU A 38 5.66 -38.31 6.57
C LEU A 38 7.15 -38.20 6.92
N LYS A 39 8.02 -38.04 5.92
CA LYS A 39 9.45 -37.84 6.11
C LYS A 39 9.73 -36.56 6.90
N THR A 40 9.12 -35.47 6.51
CA THR A 40 9.25 -34.18 7.21
C THR A 40 8.80 -34.28 8.67
N TRP A 41 7.73 -35.03 8.93
CA TRP A 41 7.26 -35.25 10.30
C TRP A 41 8.23 -36.12 11.11
N GLU A 42 8.86 -37.14 10.51
CA GLU A 42 9.86 -37.96 11.15
C GLU A 42 11.11 -37.15 11.51
N ASP A 43 11.55 -36.28 10.58
CA ASP A 43 12.73 -35.43 10.74
C ASP A 43 12.44 -34.19 11.61
N ARG A 44 11.20 -33.96 12.09
CA ARG A 44 10.78 -32.75 12.81
C ARG A 44 11.62 -32.39 14.03
N LYS A 45 12.26 -33.35 14.67
CA LYS A 45 13.12 -33.12 15.83
C LYS A 45 14.40 -32.36 15.46
N THR A 46 14.86 -32.55 14.21
CA THR A 46 16.02 -31.86 13.65
C THR A 46 15.65 -30.55 12.99
N LEU A 47 14.35 -30.38 12.60
CA LEU A 47 13.81 -29.21 11.92
C LEU A 47 13.30 -28.12 12.90
N GLY A 48 13.48 -28.32 14.21
CA GLY A 48 13.09 -27.40 15.25
C GLY A 48 11.75 -27.71 15.93
N PRO A 49 11.50 -27.21 17.15
CA PRO A 49 10.40 -27.64 18.02
C PRO A 49 9.01 -27.23 17.54
N TYR A 50 8.89 -26.35 16.56
CA TYR A 50 7.62 -25.75 16.13
C TYR A 50 6.93 -26.47 14.97
N ARG A 51 7.43 -27.60 14.49
CA ARG A 51 6.84 -28.33 13.36
C ARG A 51 5.79 -29.34 13.84
N THR A 52 4.53 -28.95 13.74
CA THR A 52 3.39 -29.83 14.04
C THR A 52 2.87 -30.50 12.78
N THR A 53 2.07 -31.57 12.93
CA THR A 53 1.33 -32.18 11.82
C THR A 53 0.55 -31.12 11.01
N GLY A 54 -0.11 -30.18 11.71
CA GLY A 54 -0.89 -29.13 11.07
C GLY A 54 -0.06 -28.14 10.28
N SER A 55 1.13 -27.73 10.78
CA SER A 55 2.00 -26.82 10.04
C SER A 55 2.55 -27.47 8.76
N ILE A 56 2.99 -28.71 8.83
CA ILE A 56 3.49 -29.46 7.65
C ILE A 56 2.39 -29.58 6.58
N ILE A 57 1.17 -29.94 6.97
CA ILE A 57 0.02 -30.00 6.07
C ILE A 57 -0.22 -28.65 5.40
N LYS A 58 -0.27 -27.58 6.20
CA LYS A 58 -0.50 -26.22 5.70
C LYS A 58 0.53 -25.81 4.66
N ASP A 59 1.81 -26.06 4.93
CA ASP A 59 2.89 -25.64 4.05
C ASP A 59 2.89 -26.45 2.73
N VAL A 60 2.60 -27.75 2.77
CA VAL A 60 2.47 -28.59 1.56
C VAL A 60 1.25 -28.21 0.72
N ILE A 61 0.12 -27.88 1.35
CA ILE A 61 -1.06 -27.38 0.63
C ILE A 61 -0.73 -26.06 -0.06
N LYS A 62 -0.10 -25.12 0.66
CA LYS A 62 0.33 -23.85 0.09
C LYS A 62 1.29 -24.02 -1.07
N PHE A 63 2.29 -24.88 -0.93
CA PHE A 63 3.21 -25.20 -2.02
C PHE A 63 2.44 -25.66 -3.27
N ASN A 64 1.49 -26.59 -3.11
CA ASN A 64 0.69 -27.10 -4.22
C ASN A 64 -0.16 -26.01 -4.90
N GLU A 65 -0.76 -25.11 -4.11
CA GLU A 65 -1.55 -23.97 -4.63
C GLU A 65 -0.67 -22.95 -5.37
N LEU A 66 0.60 -22.84 -5.00
CA LEU A 66 1.54 -21.86 -5.53
C LEU A 66 2.42 -22.37 -6.66
N ILE A 67 2.27 -23.65 -7.07
CA ILE A 67 3.03 -24.26 -8.18
C ILE A 67 3.15 -23.37 -9.43
N PRO A 68 2.11 -22.61 -9.86
CA PRO A 68 2.21 -21.72 -11.02
C PRO A 68 3.23 -20.57 -10.86
N TYR A 69 3.66 -20.28 -9.62
CA TYR A 69 4.54 -19.18 -9.26
C TYR A 69 5.91 -19.65 -8.74
N ILE A 70 6.15 -20.98 -8.71
CA ILE A 70 7.36 -21.62 -8.22
C ILE A 70 8.16 -22.14 -9.42
N GLU A 71 9.45 -21.85 -9.46
CA GLU A 71 10.36 -22.34 -10.50
C GLU A 71 10.56 -23.84 -10.40
N ASN A 72 11.04 -24.32 -9.26
CA ASN A 72 11.25 -25.74 -9.00
C ASN A 72 10.00 -26.38 -8.39
N LYS A 73 9.21 -27.03 -9.25
CA LYS A 73 7.90 -27.63 -8.89
C LYS A 73 8.00 -29.01 -8.24
N ASP A 74 9.21 -29.55 -8.12
CA ASP A 74 9.44 -30.85 -7.52
C ASP A 74 9.74 -30.73 -6.03
N ILE A 75 8.74 -31.00 -5.19
CA ILE A 75 8.89 -30.96 -3.73
C ILE A 75 9.93 -31.97 -3.20
N TYR A 76 10.26 -33.01 -3.99
CA TYR A 76 11.30 -34.00 -3.65
C TYR A 76 12.70 -33.57 -4.09
N SER A 77 12.84 -32.40 -4.69
CA SER A 77 14.14 -31.85 -5.04
C SER A 77 15.07 -31.80 -3.82
N LYS A 78 16.36 -32.03 -4.05
CA LYS A 78 17.40 -31.90 -3.02
C LYS A 78 17.43 -30.47 -2.41
N GLU A 79 16.99 -29.48 -3.15
CA GLU A 79 16.86 -28.10 -2.68
C GLU A 79 15.92 -28.00 -1.48
N TYR A 80 14.79 -28.71 -1.49
CA TYR A 80 13.79 -28.73 -0.41
C TYR A 80 14.08 -29.80 0.67
N GLY A 81 15.23 -30.45 0.60
CA GLY A 81 15.75 -31.26 1.71
C GLY A 81 16.02 -30.41 2.97
N ASP A 82 16.28 -29.12 2.78
CA ASP A 82 16.20 -28.10 3.82
C ASP A 82 14.76 -27.53 3.83
N TYR A 83 14.01 -27.86 4.87
CA TYR A 83 12.61 -27.44 4.99
C TYR A 83 12.46 -25.92 5.07
N GLN A 84 13.47 -25.18 5.57
CA GLN A 84 13.44 -23.72 5.59
C GLN A 84 13.41 -23.17 4.17
N LYS A 85 14.16 -23.75 3.25
CA LYS A 85 14.12 -23.33 1.83
C LYS A 85 12.74 -23.52 1.19
N LEU A 86 12.01 -24.58 1.57
CA LEU A 86 10.62 -24.75 1.13
C LEU A 86 9.74 -23.60 1.61
N ILE A 87 9.89 -23.19 2.87
CA ILE A 87 9.14 -22.05 3.42
C ILE A 87 9.48 -20.77 2.70
N ASP A 88 10.77 -20.49 2.49
CA ASP A 88 11.23 -19.27 1.79
C ASP A 88 10.65 -19.21 0.36
N VAL A 89 10.63 -20.34 -0.36
CA VAL A 89 10.05 -20.43 -1.71
C VAL A 89 8.53 -20.22 -1.69
N ILE A 90 7.82 -20.74 -0.68
CA ILE A 90 6.39 -20.48 -0.50
C ILE A 90 6.12 -18.99 -0.30
N GLU A 91 6.89 -18.31 0.57
CA GLU A 91 6.74 -16.89 0.84
C GLU A 91 7.02 -16.04 -0.41
N ILE A 92 8.06 -16.37 -1.17
CA ILE A 92 8.36 -15.70 -2.44
C ILE A 92 7.22 -15.89 -3.45
N ALA A 93 6.71 -17.12 -3.59
CA ALA A 93 5.64 -17.44 -4.52
C ALA A 93 4.30 -16.77 -4.12
N GLU A 94 4.01 -16.63 -2.83
CA GLU A 94 2.87 -15.83 -2.33
C GLU A 94 3.01 -14.38 -2.76
N SER A 95 4.20 -13.79 -2.60
CA SER A 95 4.46 -12.41 -3.03
C SER A 95 4.27 -12.23 -4.54
N ILE A 96 4.77 -13.15 -5.36
CA ILE A 96 4.59 -13.14 -6.82
C ILE A 96 3.10 -13.27 -7.22
N LYS A 97 2.36 -14.18 -6.56
CA LYS A 97 0.92 -14.35 -6.78
C LYS A 97 0.16 -13.07 -6.43
N GLU A 98 0.47 -12.47 -5.27
CA GLU A 98 -0.13 -11.20 -4.84
C GLU A 98 0.19 -10.08 -5.83
N GLU A 99 1.42 -9.98 -6.30
CA GLU A 99 1.82 -8.97 -7.27
C GLU A 99 1.10 -9.13 -8.62
N LYS A 100 1.04 -10.36 -9.16
CA LYS A 100 0.32 -10.67 -10.41
C LYS A 100 -1.19 -10.49 -10.29
N SER A 101 -1.77 -10.68 -9.12
CA SER A 101 -3.20 -10.47 -8.86
C SER A 101 -3.55 -9.03 -8.49
N PHE A 102 -2.54 -8.16 -8.35
CA PHE A 102 -2.76 -6.79 -7.96
C PHE A 102 -3.14 -5.94 -9.17
N ILE A 103 -4.43 -5.61 -9.26
CA ILE A 103 -4.94 -4.65 -10.24
C ILE A 103 -4.83 -3.26 -9.60
N LYS A 104 -3.95 -2.41 -10.16
CA LYS A 104 -3.62 -1.08 -9.62
C LYS A 104 -4.88 -0.24 -9.40
N GLU A 105 -5.76 -0.21 -10.38
CA GLU A 105 -6.97 0.61 -10.41
C GLU A 105 -7.98 0.22 -9.31
N ASP A 106 -7.98 -1.03 -8.86
CA ASP A 106 -8.86 -1.50 -7.79
C ASP A 106 -8.40 -1.02 -6.41
N HIS A 107 -7.11 -0.75 -6.27
CA HIS A 107 -6.50 -0.50 -4.97
C HIS A 107 -6.04 0.93 -4.75
N VAL A 108 -5.84 1.71 -5.82
CA VAL A 108 -5.41 3.11 -5.73
C VAL A 108 -6.09 4.00 -6.77
N ASN A 109 -6.25 5.27 -6.43
CA ASN A 109 -6.49 6.34 -7.38
C ASN A 109 -5.15 7.03 -7.67
N VAL A 110 -4.72 7.06 -8.92
CA VAL A 110 -3.53 7.82 -9.32
C VAL A 110 -3.96 9.24 -9.66
N PHE A 111 -3.36 10.22 -9.01
CA PHE A 111 -3.62 11.64 -9.25
C PHE A 111 -2.65 12.22 -10.27
N ILE A 112 -1.35 11.92 -10.09
CA ILE A 112 -0.28 12.30 -11.01
C ILE A 112 0.65 11.11 -11.12
N GLU A 113 1.10 10.80 -12.34
CA GLU A 113 2.18 9.86 -12.58
C GLU A 113 3.06 10.37 -13.72
N THR A 114 4.33 10.52 -13.43
CA THR A 114 5.38 10.91 -14.35
C THR A 114 6.48 9.85 -14.38
N GLU A 115 7.55 10.07 -15.15
CA GLU A 115 8.73 9.21 -15.07
C GLU A 115 9.45 9.34 -13.74
N GLU A 116 9.38 10.51 -13.09
CA GLU A 116 10.12 10.83 -11.87
C GLU A 116 9.35 10.46 -10.59
N PHE A 117 8.04 10.62 -10.56
CA PHE A 117 7.25 10.40 -9.35
C PHE A 117 5.83 9.93 -9.63
N ILE A 118 5.17 9.45 -8.57
CA ILE A 118 3.75 9.17 -8.55
C ILE A 118 3.11 9.79 -7.31
N LEU A 119 1.97 10.46 -7.50
CA LEU A 119 1.05 10.88 -6.43
C LEU A 119 -0.21 10.04 -6.53
N LEU A 120 -0.54 9.30 -5.49
CA LEU A 120 -1.69 8.42 -5.47
C LEU A 120 -2.42 8.45 -4.12
N GLN A 121 -3.69 8.03 -4.16
CA GLN A 121 -4.51 7.76 -2.99
C GLN A 121 -4.72 6.26 -2.85
N PRO A 122 -4.36 5.61 -1.75
CA PRO A 122 -4.76 4.23 -1.51
C PRO A 122 -6.27 4.16 -1.24
N LYS A 123 -7.00 3.37 -2.04
CA LYS A 123 -8.44 3.08 -1.85
C LYS A 123 -8.66 1.95 -0.85
N THR A 124 -7.70 1.05 -0.76
CA THR A 124 -7.76 -0.13 0.09
C THR A 124 -6.51 -0.25 0.95
N HIS A 125 -6.63 -0.95 2.06
CA HIS A 125 -5.49 -1.25 2.93
C HIS A 125 -4.38 -2.03 2.17
N LYS A 126 -4.77 -2.92 1.24
CA LYS A 126 -3.81 -3.63 0.37
C LYS A 126 -3.01 -2.65 -0.52
N GLY A 127 -3.66 -1.63 -1.08
CA GLY A 127 -3.00 -0.55 -1.81
C GLY A 127 -2.06 0.26 -0.90
N SER A 128 -2.50 0.57 0.31
CA SER A 128 -1.67 1.26 1.31
C SER A 128 -0.41 0.47 1.65
N ILE A 129 -0.52 -0.84 1.92
CA ILE A 129 0.62 -1.72 2.21
C ILE A 129 1.59 -1.76 1.04
N LYS A 130 1.09 -1.95 -0.19
CA LYS A 130 1.95 -2.05 -1.39
C LYS A 130 2.75 -0.77 -1.63
N TYR A 131 2.08 0.37 -1.70
CA TYR A 131 2.74 1.64 -2.05
C TYR A 131 3.48 2.27 -0.88
N GLY A 132 3.04 2.02 0.35
CA GLY A 132 3.76 2.41 1.57
C GLY A 132 4.78 1.38 2.06
N ALA A 133 5.13 0.36 1.27
CA ALA A 133 6.15 -0.61 1.63
C ALA A 133 7.48 0.07 1.99
N ASN A 134 8.20 -0.49 2.97
CA ASN A 134 9.44 0.04 3.51
C ASN A 134 9.30 1.40 4.24
N THR A 135 8.09 1.75 4.70
CA THR A 135 7.85 2.88 5.60
C THR A 135 7.41 2.40 6.98
N LYS A 136 7.45 3.31 7.96
CA LYS A 136 6.91 3.06 9.31
C LYS A 136 5.49 3.59 9.49
N TRP A 137 4.81 3.97 8.41
CA TRP A 137 3.46 4.52 8.49
C TRP A 137 2.49 3.53 9.12
N CYS A 138 1.75 3.98 10.10
CA CYS A 138 0.75 3.16 10.79
C CYS A 138 -0.35 2.66 9.85
N THR A 139 -0.64 3.39 8.75
CA THR A 139 -1.60 3.02 7.72
C THR A 139 -1.19 1.81 6.87
N THR A 140 0.08 1.39 6.95
CA THR A 140 0.64 0.24 6.22
C THR A 140 0.83 -1.00 7.09
N ALA A 141 0.45 -0.93 8.36
CA ALA A 141 0.60 -2.04 9.31
C ALA A 141 -0.28 -3.24 8.90
N LYS A 142 0.32 -4.34 8.44
CA LYS A 142 -0.37 -5.52 7.87
C LYS A 142 -1.49 -6.08 8.77
N ASN A 143 -1.32 -5.98 10.08
CA ASN A 143 -2.25 -6.56 11.07
C ASN A 143 -3.28 -5.56 11.62
N ASN A 144 -3.33 -4.32 11.12
CA ASN A 144 -4.19 -3.29 11.67
C ASN A 144 -4.84 -2.41 10.58
N GLU A 145 -5.78 -2.99 9.85
CA GLU A 145 -6.57 -2.29 8.85
C GLU A 145 -7.44 -1.16 9.43
N SER A 146 -7.78 -1.22 10.72
CA SER A 146 -8.64 -0.22 11.36
C SER A 146 -8.02 1.18 11.34
N ILE A 147 -6.71 1.29 11.47
CA ILE A 147 -6.00 2.57 11.39
C ILE A 147 -6.15 3.17 9.98
N PHE A 148 -5.90 2.38 8.93
CA PHE A 148 -6.10 2.81 7.55
C PHE A 148 -7.54 3.30 7.31
N ARG A 149 -8.55 2.55 7.80
CA ARG A 149 -9.96 2.93 7.67
C ARG A 149 -10.28 4.25 8.37
N ASN A 150 -9.70 4.52 9.54
CA ASN A 150 -9.89 5.79 10.24
C ASN A 150 -9.33 6.95 9.41
N TYR A 151 -8.09 6.86 8.93
CA TYR A 151 -7.51 7.91 8.08
C TYR A 151 -8.33 8.19 6.82
N THR A 152 -8.82 7.14 6.14
CA THR A 152 -9.62 7.30 4.91
C THR A 152 -11.07 7.72 5.15
N ARG A 153 -11.60 7.50 6.35
CA ARG A 153 -12.91 8.01 6.78
C ARG A 153 -12.84 9.49 7.14
N ASP A 154 -11.81 9.87 7.88
CA ASP A 154 -11.71 11.17 8.53
C ASP A 154 -10.91 12.19 7.71
N GLY A 155 -10.36 11.79 6.56
CA GLY A 155 -9.59 12.67 5.69
C GLY A 155 -9.25 12.08 4.33
N LEU A 156 -8.41 12.78 3.58
CA LEU A 156 -7.77 12.29 2.36
C LEU A 156 -6.32 11.91 2.69
N LEU A 157 -6.01 10.64 2.50
CA LEU A 157 -4.66 10.10 2.60
C LEU A 157 -4.07 9.97 1.20
N GLY A 158 -2.88 10.50 0.96
CA GLY A 158 -2.15 10.38 -0.29
C GLY A 158 -0.72 9.94 -0.05
N TYR A 159 -0.12 9.32 -1.06
CA TYR A 159 1.29 8.96 -1.06
C TYR A 159 1.98 9.59 -2.27
N LEU A 160 3.04 10.34 -1.99
CA LEU A 160 3.99 10.84 -2.96
C LEU A 160 5.21 9.93 -2.95
N ILE A 161 5.60 9.39 -4.11
CA ILE A 161 6.68 8.41 -4.21
C ILE A 161 7.62 8.83 -5.33
N ASP A 162 8.89 9.02 -5.01
CA ASP A 162 9.97 9.20 -5.98
C ASP A 162 10.28 7.85 -6.66
N LYS A 163 10.27 7.84 -8.00
CA LYS A 163 10.54 6.66 -8.85
C LYS A 163 12.01 6.58 -9.26
N THR A 164 12.75 7.67 -9.13
CA THR A 164 14.12 7.82 -9.64
C THR A 164 15.19 7.56 -8.59
N GLU A 165 14.79 7.45 -7.33
CA GLU A 165 15.71 7.31 -6.19
C GLU A 165 16.66 8.50 -5.98
N THR A 166 16.36 9.65 -6.57
CA THR A 166 17.19 10.86 -6.48
C THR A 166 16.98 11.64 -5.19
N LYS A 167 15.87 11.40 -4.49
CA LYS A 167 15.56 12.08 -3.24
C LYS A 167 16.26 11.40 -2.06
N THR A 168 16.47 12.11 -0.98
CA THR A 168 17.05 11.50 0.23
C THR A 168 16.14 10.39 0.74
N GLU A 169 16.72 9.33 1.33
CA GLU A 169 16.01 8.11 1.73
C GLU A 169 14.74 8.39 2.56
N ASN A 170 14.82 9.34 3.50
CA ASN A 170 13.69 9.68 4.37
C ASN A 170 12.51 10.30 3.62
N TYR A 171 12.73 10.92 2.47
CA TYR A 171 11.74 11.68 1.70
C TYR A 171 11.49 11.13 0.30
N ARG A 172 12.00 9.92 0.00
CA ARG A 172 11.66 9.19 -1.24
C ARG A 172 10.21 8.78 -1.29
N LYS A 173 9.59 8.60 -0.11
CA LYS A 173 8.16 8.42 0.05
C LYS A 173 7.67 9.38 1.12
N VAL A 174 6.59 10.08 0.82
CA VAL A 174 5.96 11.04 1.73
C VAL A 174 4.47 10.73 1.80
N ALA A 175 3.94 10.57 3.01
CA ALA A 175 2.50 10.51 3.20
C ALA A 175 1.95 11.93 3.35
N LEU A 176 0.87 12.23 2.61
CA LEU A 176 0.12 13.46 2.67
C LEU A 176 -1.24 13.18 3.32
N TYR A 177 -1.64 14.00 4.27
CA TYR A 177 -2.93 13.83 4.92
C TYR A 177 -3.65 15.17 5.07
N LEU A 178 -4.88 15.24 4.58
CA LEU A 178 -5.84 16.33 4.84
C LEU A 178 -6.94 15.79 5.73
N GLU A 179 -7.00 16.29 6.97
CA GLU A 179 -7.95 15.85 7.98
C GLU A 179 -9.23 16.69 7.93
N PHE A 180 -10.38 16.08 8.19
CA PHE A 180 -11.61 16.78 8.49
C PHE A 180 -11.63 17.18 9.95
N ALA A 181 -11.57 18.49 10.20
CA ALA A 181 -11.93 19.01 11.50
C ALA A 181 -13.47 19.06 11.66
N GLN A 182 -13.99 18.70 12.83
CA GLN A 182 -15.38 19.02 13.18
C GLN A 182 -15.55 20.53 13.19
N GLY A 183 -16.33 21.06 12.23
CA GLY A 183 -16.59 22.51 12.10
C GLY A 183 -15.69 23.28 11.13
N GLY A 184 -14.79 22.62 10.41
CA GLY A 184 -13.96 23.25 9.38
C GLY A 184 -12.93 22.30 8.77
N VAL A 185 -12.30 22.71 7.68
CA VAL A 185 -11.19 21.98 7.06
C VAL A 185 -9.90 22.43 7.72
N ASN A 186 -9.07 21.50 8.15
CA ASN A 186 -7.70 21.82 8.51
C ASN A 186 -6.99 22.35 7.25
N GLU A 187 -6.49 23.59 7.32
CA GLU A 187 -5.98 24.32 6.15
C GLU A 187 -4.68 23.76 5.61
N SER A 188 -3.98 22.94 6.40
CA SER A 188 -2.65 22.42 6.06
C SER A 188 -2.65 20.94 5.70
N ILE A 189 -1.88 20.61 4.67
CA ILE A 189 -1.52 19.22 4.39
C ILE A 189 -0.49 18.82 5.44
N LYS A 190 -0.81 17.75 6.21
CA LYS A 190 0.16 17.13 7.11
C LYS A 190 1.07 16.21 6.27
N LEU A 191 2.37 16.35 6.43
CA LEU A 191 3.37 15.58 5.71
C LEU A 191 4.10 14.66 6.69
N TYR A 192 4.34 13.41 6.27
CA TYR A 192 5.06 12.41 7.07
C TYR A 192 6.13 11.74 6.21
N ASP A 193 7.35 11.69 6.74
CA ASP A 193 8.47 10.98 6.12
C ASP A 193 8.33 9.46 6.23
N VAL A 194 9.27 8.69 5.66
CA VAL A 194 9.25 7.21 5.71
C VAL A 194 9.35 6.66 7.15
N LYS A 195 9.79 7.45 8.12
CA LYS A 195 9.89 7.09 9.54
C LYS A 195 8.65 7.46 10.35
N ASP A 196 7.59 7.90 9.69
CA ASP A 196 6.35 8.40 10.30
C ASP A 196 6.56 9.67 11.15
N LYS A 197 7.57 10.48 10.79
CA LYS A 197 7.83 11.75 11.44
C LYS A 197 7.21 12.89 10.65
N TYR A 198 6.63 13.85 11.37
CA TYR A 198 6.09 15.06 10.78
C TYR A 198 7.17 15.83 10.02
N ALA A 199 6.84 16.28 8.81
CA ALA A 199 7.71 17.04 7.93
C ALA A 199 7.06 18.36 7.50
N HIS A 200 7.88 19.29 7.04
CA HIS A 200 7.45 20.54 6.39
C HIS A 200 7.90 20.53 4.93
N GLU A 201 7.29 21.38 4.11
CA GLU A 201 7.64 21.55 2.69
C GLU A 201 9.13 21.84 2.50
N SER A 202 9.73 22.65 3.39
CA SER A 202 11.17 22.96 3.37
C SER A 202 12.06 21.72 3.49
N HIS A 203 11.61 20.68 4.22
CA HIS A 203 12.36 19.42 4.32
C HIS A 203 12.32 18.64 3.00
N LEU A 204 11.20 18.69 2.28
CA LEU A 204 11.08 18.08 0.96
C LEU A 204 12.01 18.77 -0.03
N ILE A 205 12.01 20.11 -0.06
CA ILE A 205 12.91 20.91 -0.91
C ILE A 205 14.36 20.58 -0.61
N ALA A 206 14.77 20.59 0.67
CA ALA A 206 16.11 20.24 1.09
C ALA A 206 16.51 18.79 0.74
N SER A 207 15.53 17.91 0.52
CA SER A 207 15.73 16.52 0.12
C SER A 207 15.74 16.28 -1.39
N GLY A 208 15.64 17.35 -2.19
CA GLY A 208 15.72 17.29 -3.65
C GLY A 208 14.39 17.33 -4.39
N TRP A 209 13.25 17.62 -3.70
CA TRP A 209 11.99 17.89 -4.39
C TRP A 209 11.98 19.31 -4.93
N GLU A 210 11.66 19.49 -6.20
CA GLU A 210 11.55 20.79 -6.84
C GLU A 210 10.29 21.54 -6.38
N ILE A 211 10.40 22.87 -6.24
CA ILE A 211 9.33 23.70 -5.70
C ILE A 211 8.09 23.67 -6.58
N GLU A 212 8.28 23.82 -7.90
CA GLU A 212 7.19 23.80 -8.88
C GLU A 212 6.46 22.46 -8.86
N MET A 213 7.20 21.37 -8.75
CA MET A 213 6.67 20.02 -8.63
C MET A 213 5.84 19.86 -7.35
N LEU A 214 6.35 20.31 -6.21
CA LEU A 214 5.63 20.27 -4.93
C LEU A 214 4.35 21.11 -4.98
N PHE A 215 4.39 22.25 -5.61
CA PHE A 215 3.21 23.09 -5.78
C PHE A 215 2.13 22.36 -6.61
N GLN A 216 2.51 21.73 -7.73
CA GLN A 216 1.60 20.90 -8.54
C GLN A 216 1.02 19.75 -7.72
N ILE A 217 1.85 19.05 -6.96
CA ILE A 217 1.47 17.92 -6.12
C ILE A 217 0.43 18.37 -5.09
N PHE A 218 0.71 19.43 -4.33
CA PHE A 218 -0.18 19.88 -3.26
C PHE A 218 -1.49 20.47 -3.81
N THR A 219 -1.44 21.17 -4.92
CA THR A 219 -2.63 21.71 -5.59
C THR A 219 -3.52 20.58 -6.09
N THR A 220 -2.94 19.57 -6.76
CA THR A 220 -3.67 18.41 -7.24
C THR A 220 -4.28 17.61 -6.10
N PHE A 221 -3.54 17.40 -5.01
CA PHE A 221 -4.03 16.70 -3.84
C PHE A 221 -5.22 17.40 -3.18
N LYS A 222 -5.13 18.72 -2.99
CA LYS A 222 -6.25 19.55 -2.48
C LYS A 222 -7.46 19.50 -3.42
N TYR A 223 -7.25 19.59 -4.73
CA TYR A 223 -8.32 19.47 -5.71
C TYR A 223 -9.08 18.14 -5.60
N HIS A 224 -8.36 17.02 -5.51
CA HIS A 224 -8.98 15.71 -5.35
C HIS A 224 -9.71 15.56 -4.02
N PHE A 225 -9.22 16.18 -2.97
CA PHE A 225 -9.92 16.23 -1.69
C PHE A 225 -11.28 16.95 -1.82
N ILE A 226 -11.32 18.12 -2.46
CA ILE A 226 -12.56 18.87 -2.73
C ILE A 226 -13.54 18.00 -3.52
N LYS A 227 -13.07 17.43 -4.63
CA LYS A 227 -13.89 16.60 -5.52
C LYS A 227 -14.47 15.37 -4.82
N THR A 228 -13.70 14.70 -3.99
CA THR A 228 -14.13 13.50 -3.26
C THR A 228 -15.24 13.80 -2.25
N ARG A 229 -15.29 15.03 -1.73
CA ARG A 229 -16.23 15.44 -0.68
C ARG A 229 -17.49 16.15 -1.22
N GLU A 230 -17.48 16.58 -2.47
CA GLU A 230 -18.57 17.31 -3.10
C GLU A 230 -19.94 16.63 -2.99
N THR A 231 -19.98 15.30 -3.01
CA THR A 231 -21.22 14.51 -2.98
C THR A 231 -21.81 14.31 -1.57
N LYS A 232 -21.08 14.64 -0.51
CA LYS A 232 -21.44 14.31 0.88
C LYS A 232 -21.67 15.53 1.78
N LEU A 233 -21.48 16.75 1.28
CA LEU A 233 -21.37 17.94 2.12
C LEU A 233 -22.60 18.84 2.03
N SER A 234 -22.97 19.47 3.17
CA SER A 234 -23.97 20.52 3.19
C SER A 234 -23.47 21.76 2.45
N LYS A 235 -24.40 22.60 1.93
CA LYS A 235 -24.07 23.85 1.24
C LYS A 235 -23.17 24.77 2.08
N ASP A 236 -23.44 24.86 3.39
CA ASP A 236 -22.67 25.68 4.32
C ASP A 236 -21.25 25.19 4.50
N PHE A 237 -21.06 23.86 4.54
CA PHE A 237 -19.73 23.27 4.61
C PHE A 237 -18.93 23.53 3.32
N VAL A 238 -19.54 23.37 2.14
CA VAL A 238 -18.89 23.64 0.86
C VAL A 238 -18.48 25.10 0.76
N ASN A 239 -19.35 26.03 1.18
CA ASN A 239 -19.03 27.46 1.19
C ASN A 239 -17.89 27.79 2.18
N THR A 240 -17.92 27.21 3.39
CA THR A 240 -16.84 27.37 4.37
C THR A 240 -15.53 26.82 3.81
N PHE A 241 -15.58 25.64 3.16
CA PHE A 241 -14.43 25.02 2.55
C PHE A 241 -13.84 25.83 1.39
N ILE A 242 -14.69 26.35 0.49
CA ILE A 242 -14.28 27.25 -0.60
C ILE A 242 -13.64 28.52 -0.03
N ASN A 243 -14.26 29.11 1.00
CA ASN A 243 -13.70 30.29 1.66
C ASN A 243 -12.35 29.99 2.33
N THR A 244 -12.20 28.81 2.90
CA THR A 244 -10.94 28.35 3.49
C THR A 244 -9.87 28.16 2.43
N ILE A 245 -10.22 27.56 1.27
CA ILE A 245 -9.28 27.41 0.14
C ILE A 245 -8.89 28.77 -0.45
N ASN A 246 -9.83 29.70 -0.57
CA ASN A 246 -9.54 31.07 -1.05
C ASN A 246 -8.61 31.85 -0.09
N LYS A 247 -8.59 31.43 1.20
CA LYS A 247 -7.68 31.98 2.22
C LYS A 247 -6.38 31.17 2.32
N LEU A 248 -6.29 30.01 1.62
CA LEU A 248 -5.03 29.27 1.58
C LEU A 248 -3.97 30.21 1.04
N ASP A 249 -3.01 30.42 1.91
CA ASP A 249 -2.01 31.45 1.80
C ASP A 249 -1.02 31.06 0.69
N PHE A 250 -1.47 31.22 -0.57
CA PHE A 250 -0.57 31.20 -1.73
C PHE A 250 0.58 32.19 -1.52
N ASN A 251 0.33 33.30 -0.76
CA ASN A 251 1.35 34.25 -0.39
C ASN A 251 2.41 33.67 0.55
N LYS A 252 2.04 32.70 1.38
CA LYS A 252 2.99 31.98 2.23
C LYS A 252 3.87 31.05 1.42
N PHE A 253 3.31 30.45 0.38
CA PHE A 253 4.05 29.68 -0.60
C PHE A 253 4.90 30.61 -1.50
N GLU A 254 4.34 31.72 -1.99
CA GLU A 254 5.06 32.76 -2.70
C GLU A 254 6.16 33.40 -1.83
N SER A 255 5.94 33.60 -0.53
CA SER A 255 6.97 34.13 0.37
C SER A 255 8.10 33.13 0.62
N HIS A 256 7.82 31.82 0.54
CA HIS A 256 8.85 30.79 0.57
C HIS A 256 9.63 30.73 -0.76
N LEU A 257 8.95 30.90 -1.89
CA LEU A 257 9.56 30.99 -3.22
C LEU A 257 10.45 32.22 -3.35
N ASN A 258 9.99 33.40 -2.90
CA ASN A 258 10.76 34.64 -2.92
C ASN A 258 11.99 34.64 -2.01
N ARG A 259 12.08 33.69 -1.06
CA ARG A 259 13.28 33.48 -0.23
C ARG A 259 14.33 32.59 -0.90
N LEU A 260 13.97 31.89 -1.97
CA LEU A 260 14.81 30.83 -2.52
C LEU A 260 15.60 31.24 -3.74
N GLU A 261 15.16 32.21 -4.57
CA GLU A 261 16.04 32.81 -5.60
C GLU A 261 15.32 33.96 -6.34
N GLU A 262 15.99 35.09 -6.46
CA GLU A 262 15.66 36.14 -7.43
C GLU A 262 15.90 35.61 -8.84
N GLY A 263 14.84 35.32 -9.59
CA GLY A 263 14.96 35.03 -11.04
C GLY A 263 14.26 33.80 -11.57
N GLN A 264 13.53 33.01 -10.78
CA GLN A 264 12.78 31.86 -11.31
C GLN A 264 11.46 32.26 -11.97
N ASP A 265 11.12 31.58 -13.08
CA ASP A 265 9.87 31.78 -13.81
C ASP A 265 8.67 31.23 -12.98
N LEU A 266 7.90 32.14 -12.41
CA LEU A 266 6.69 31.84 -11.61
C LEU A 266 5.42 31.64 -12.47
N SER A 267 5.54 31.60 -13.80
CA SER A 267 4.39 31.47 -14.73
C SER A 267 3.56 30.24 -14.44
N TYR A 268 4.19 29.12 -14.12
CA TYR A 268 3.57 27.86 -13.80
C TYR A 268 2.72 27.91 -12.51
N ILE A 269 3.20 28.62 -11.50
CA ILE A 269 2.47 28.83 -10.22
C ILE A 269 1.19 29.63 -10.48
N LYS A 270 1.29 30.68 -11.33
CA LYS A 270 0.14 31.49 -11.74
C LYS A 270 -0.86 30.67 -12.54
N GLU A 271 -0.40 29.78 -13.41
CA GLU A 271 -1.27 28.88 -14.19
C GLU A 271 -1.98 27.86 -13.29
N ALA A 272 -1.30 27.23 -12.34
CA ALA A 272 -1.90 26.32 -11.39
C ALA A 272 -2.92 27.01 -10.48
N LYS A 273 -2.62 28.22 -10.00
CA LYS A 273 -3.55 29.07 -9.24
C LYS A 273 -4.80 29.37 -10.07
N SER A 274 -4.64 29.82 -11.31
CA SER A 274 -5.75 30.13 -12.23
C SER A 274 -6.62 28.89 -12.51
N LYS A 275 -6.03 27.68 -12.66
CA LYS A 275 -6.78 26.43 -12.84
C LYS A 275 -7.62 26.07 -11.62
N VAL A 276 -7.10 26.27 -10.41
CA VAL A 276 -7.84 26.05 -9.16
C VAL A 276 -8.95 27.06 -9.00
N GLU A 277 -8.69 28.33 -9.26
CA GLU A 277 -9.70 29.43 -9.21
C GLU A 277 -10.83 29.18 -10.23
N SER A 278 -10.49 28.83 -11.48
CA SER A 278 -11.46 28.49 -12.53
C SER A 278 -12.32 27.28 -12.15
N PHE A 279 -11.73 26.29 -11.48
CA PHE A 279 -12.48 25.14 -10.98
C PHE A 279 -13.45 25.53 -9.85
N ILE A 280 -13.01 26.33 -8.89
CA ILE A 280 -13.84 26.85 -7.81
C ILE A 280 -15.02 27.66 -8.38
N GLU A 281 -14.74 28.48 -9.39
CA GLU A 281 -15.81 29.24 -10.10
C GLU A 281 -16.80 28.30 -10.82
N SER A 282 -16.31 27.20 -11.44
CA SER A 282 -17.17 26.23 -12.12
C SER A 282 -18.08 25.50 -11.14
N LEU A 283 -17.57 25.16 -9.94
CA LEU A 283 -18.38 24.60 -8.86
C LEU A 283 -19.49 25.56 -8.40
N ASN A 284 -19.16 26.83 -8.23
CA ASN A 284 -20.13 27.86 -7.84
C ASN A 284 -21.22 28.04 -8.89
N LYS A 285 -20.88 27.94 -10.19
CA LYS A 285 -21.84 28.14 -11.31
C LYS A 285 -22.76 26.94 -11.50
N THR A 286 -22.28 25.72 -11.33
CA THR A 286 -23.03 24.50 -11.71
C THR A 286 -23.93 23.94 -10.62
N LYS A 287 -23.53 24.03 -9.37
CA LYS A 287 -24.21 23.34 -8.26
C LYS A 287 -24.91 24.27 -7.26
N TYR A 288 -24.38 25.46 -7.09
CA TYR A 288 -24.85 26.44 -6.12
C TYR A 288 -25.18 27.79 -6.76
N GLY A 289 -25.31 27.78 -8.09
CA GLY A 289 -25.73 28.97 -8.83
C GLY A 289 -26.96 29.57 -8.18
N VAL A 290 -26.78 30.71 -7.50
CA VAL A 290 -27.85 31.56 -7.04
C VAL A 290 -28.73 31.84 -8.24
N ARG A 291 -29.95 31.29 -8.28
CA ARG A 291 -30.98 31.89 -9.11
C ARG A 291 -31.11 33.32 -8.63
N LYS A 292 -30.52 34.27 -9.35
CA LYS A 292 -30.88 35.64 -9.22
C LYS A 292 -32.33 35.70 -9.65
N THR A 293 -33.23 35.83 -8.70
CA THR A 293 -34.60 36.32 -8.93
C THR A 293 -34.52 37.76 -9.37
#